data_47ecdfd1f1caeb241f059e7ac209777a
#
_entry.id   47ecdfd1f1caeb241f059e7ac209777a
#
_cell.length_a   1.000
_cell.length_b   1.000
_cell.length_c   1.000
_cell.angle_alpha   90.00
_cell.angle_beta   90.00
_cell.angle_gamma   90.00
#
_symmetry.space_group_name_H-M   'P 1'
#
loop_
_entity.id
_entity.type
_entity.pdbx_description
1 polymer ?
#
loop_
_entity_poly.entity_id
_entity_poly.type
_entity_poly.pdbx_seq_one_letter_code
_entity_poly.pdbx_strand_id
1 'polypeptide(L)'
;MMNTNVSKRIALAAAAAMLFTSQTVVPIQSLAAEEPVLTASATPVLSASVTIADNGVDAISRDILEKELEIIRTNTLFRNNYTKTDRGQQIRNSIYQIGGSGLANAGDITLMSQFWRYNRNPGLGLQNRGRLEAGLIIVLAAYSAVVAAYSGEFIIDQVQDLQTRKKGLDSKTTLNRVIALNKELTALLTERQALVDKATDANMKEFWTAEGKILEDCRNLTLADFSRLYVDYRKRHAVRDLTTLGTIAVGATGIPGTILVLRGVQQTNLKKVGGGGIPFEVSAGILTVAPILFEGGGRIVSKSAHARLANAFGQVEQNTINQLDTDANKLVALSKQPGVTVGQPLTERLQAYLVCKKLLESRQRKMDLEAAAAKRKLMADIISYGIRGGTQLGWGALLMNAGYKYNDKPATAFRRVAQAATVNEVSWGSWLLEGLATGANQQIASYKHSKNPDYDPFKTSSDKIDTIKASLK
;
A
#
# COMPACT_ATOMS: atom_id res chain seq x y z
N MET A 1 43.63 2.48 -18.11
CA MET A 1 43.26 3.62 -17.28
C MET A 1 41.79 3.88 -17.50
N MET A 2 40.95 3.55 -16.57
CA MET A 2 39.53 3.97 -16.57
C MET A 2 39.53 5.48 -16.30
N ASN A 3 38.94 6.24 -17.19
CA ASN A 3 38.94 7.70 -17.12
C ASN A 3 38.33 8.07 -15.74
N THR A 4 39.10 8.77 -14.91
CA THR A 4 38.68 9.21 -13.54
C THR A 4 37.37 9.97 -13.55
N ASN A 5 36.97 10.50 -14.71
CA ASN A 5 35.68 11.12 -14.95
C ASN A 5 34.49 10.13 -14.98
N VAL A 6 34.70 8.87 -15.38
CA VAL A 6 33.61 7.86 -15.40
C VAL A 6 33.30 7.37 -14.01
N SER A 7 34.32 7.10 -13.17
CA SER A 7 34.09 6.71 -11.78
C SER A 7 33.52 7.85 -10.94
N LYS A 8 33.89 9.12 -11.21
CA LYS A 8 33.27 10.28 -10.58
C LYS A 8 31.79 10.47 -10.99
N ARG A 9 31.46 10.23 -12.27
CA ARG A 9 30.09 10.30 -12.76
C ARG A 9 29.20 9.18 -12.17
N ILE A 10 29.73 7.97 -12.05
CA ILE A 10 29.03 6.85 -11.40
C ILE A 10 28.82 7.15 -9.91
N ALA A 11 29.84 7.66 -9.21
CA ALA A 11 29.73 8.07 -7.80
C ALA A 11 28.75 9.24 -7.62
N LEU A 12 28.73 10.21 -8.54
CA LEU A 12 27.80 11.33 -8.51
C LEU A 12 26.36 10.89 -8.80
N ALA A 13 26.16 9.97 -9.74
CA ALA A 13 24.85 9.38 -10.04
C ALA A 13 24.34 8.54 -8.86
N ALA A 14 25.23 7.77 -8.20
CA ALA A 14 24.90 7.03 -6.99
C ALA A 14 24.55 7.96 -5.81
N ALA A 15 25.32 9.04 -5.62
CA ALA A 15 25.03 10.04 -4.59
C ALA A 15 23.73 10.81 -4.87
N ALA A 16 23.46 11.15 -6.14
CA ALA A 16 22.19 11.77 -6.53
C ALA A 16 21.00 10.81 -6.32
N ALA A 17 21.16 9.53 -6.64
CA ALA A 17 20.16 8.50 -6.38
C ALA A 17 19.93 8.31 -4.87
N MET A 18 21.00 8.34 -4.05
CA MET A 18 20.90 8.29 -2.59
C MET A 18 20.15 9.49 -2.02
N LEU A 19 20.40 10.70 -2.53
CA LEU A 19 19.70 11.92 -2.13
C LEU A 19 18.24 11.88 -2.57
N PHE A 20 17.93 11.37 -3.76
CA PHE A 20 16.54 11.23 -4.23
C PHE A 20 15.76 10.19 -3.44
N THR A 21 16.35 9.03 -3.13
CA THR A 21 15.69 8.01 -2.30
C THR A 21 15.50 8.47 -0.87
N SER A 22 16.44 9.25 -0.30
CA SER A 22 16.30 9.80 1.05
C SER A 22 15.25 10.93 1.13
N GLN A 23 15.07 11.72 0.05
CA GLN A 23 14.05 12.78 0.03
C GLN A 23 12.65 12.25 -0.30
N THR A 24 12.53 11.10 -0.99
CA THR A 24 11.22 10.48 -1.28
C THR A 24 10.69 9.63 -0.14
N VAL A 25 11.53 9.29 0.83
CA VAL A 25 11.11 8.82 2.15
C VAL A 25 10.73 10.06 2.98
N VAL A 26 9.77 10.85 2.49
CA VAL A 26 8.95 11.64 3.40
C VAL A 26 8.37 10.61 4.35
N PRO A 27 8.58 10.74 5.68
CA PRO A 27 7.84 9.94 6.60
C PRO A 27 6.40 10.06 6.09
N ILE A 28 5.73 8.95 5.84
CA ILE A 28 4.30 8.93 5.98
C ILE A 28 4.17 9.32 7.45
N GLN A 29 4.28 10.63 7.69
CA GLN A 29 3.74 11.16 8.90
C GLN A 29 2.38 10.50 8.88
N SER A 30 2.19 9.53 9.78
CA SER A 30 0.88 9.33 10.27
C SER A 30 0.49 10.75 10.62
N LEU A 31 -0.12 11.43 9.70
CA LEU A 31 -0.99 12.53 9.97
C LEU A 31 -2.07 11.84 10.79
N ALA A 32 -1.70 11.62 12.07
CA ALA A 32 -2.61 11.79 13.13
C ALA A 32 -3.04 13.24 12.97
N ALA A 33 -3.90 13.50 11.96
CA ALA A 33 -4.82 14.58 12.05
C ALA A 33 -5.42 14.32 13.42
N GLU A 34 -5.11 15.18 14.37
CA GLU A 34 -5.80 15.22 15.65
C GLU A 34 -7.26 15.15 15.26
N GLU A 35 -7.86 13.96 15.47
CA GLU A 35 -9.31 13.88 15.39
C GLU A 35 -9.76 14.91 16.42
N PRO A 36 -10.52 15.94 16.01
CA PRO A 36 -10.95 16.95 16.94
C PRO A 36 -11.63 16.20 18.08
N VAL A 37 -11.09 16.35 19.28
CA VAL A 37 -11.71 15.85 20.50
C VAL A 37 -13.11 16.42 20.49
N LEU A 38 -14.10 15.57 20.29
CA LEU A 38 -15.50 15.93 20.38
C LEU A 38 -15.78 16.24 21.85
N THR A 39 -15.48 17.45 22.27
CA THR A 39 -16.09 18.02 23.46
C THR A 39 -17.58 18.07 23.15
N ALA A 40 -18.32 17.24 23.86
CA ALA A 40 -19.76 17.30 23.85
C ALA A 40 -20.16 18.70 24.34
N SER A 41 -20.43 19.58 23.39
CA SER A 41 -21.05 20.85 23.68
C SER A 41 -22.46 20.53 24.17
N ALA A 42 -22.72 20.87 25.42
CA ALA A 42 -24.01 20.68 26.06
C ALA A 42 -25.11 21.28 25.19
N THR A 43 -25.94 20.42 24.61
CA THR A 43 -27.15 20.82 23.89
C THR A 43 -28.19 21.30 24.92
N PRO A 44 -28.89 22.38 24.63
CA PRO A 44 -29.97 22.82 25.51
C PRO A 44 -31.09 21.76 25.54
N VAL A 45 -31.42 21.33 26.71
CA VAL A 45 -32.56 20.41 26.99
C VAL A 45 -33.84 21.16 26.66
N LEU A 46 -34.47 20.85 25.54
CA LEU A 46 -35.81 21.26 25.19
C LEU A 46 -36.78 20.19 25.68
N SER A 47 -37.42 20.45 26.82
CA SER A 47 -38.54 19.66 27.31
C SER A 47 -39.78 20.03 26.49
N ALA A 48 -40.28 19.11 25.68
CA ALA A 48 -41.60 19.25 25.05
C ALA A 48 -42.31 17.90 25.06
N SER A 49 -43.57 17.96 25.53
CA SER A 49 -44.51 16.85 25.57
C SER A 49 -44.89 16.36 24.18
N VAL A 50 -44.78 15.08 23.96
CA VAL A 50 -45.02 14.39 22.68
C VAL A 50 -46.46 13.98 22.56
N THR A 51 -47.12 14.34 21.46
CA THR A 51 -48.34 13.68 20.98
C THR A 51 -47.99 12.77 19.80
N ILE A 52 -48.39 11.52 19.93
CA ILE A 52 -48.04 10.41 19.08
C ILE A 52 -48.86 10.47 17.78
N ALA A 53 -48.26 10.82 16.70
CA ALA A 53 -48.71 10.43 15.37
C ALA A 53 -47.54 10.55 14.40
N ASP A 54 -46.95 9.48 14.06
CA ASP A 54 -46.17 9.05 12.88
C ASP A 54 -44.96 8.21 13.24
N ASN A 55 -45.20 7.15 13.97
CA ASN A 55 -44.17 6.17 14.36
C ASN A 55 -43.56 5.42 13.15
N GLY A 56 -44.15 5.50 11.94
CA GLY A 56 -43.71 4.75 10.77
C GLY A 56 -42.48 5.32 10.09
N VAL A 57 -42.46 6.64 9.74
CA VAL A 57 -41.36 7.29 9.02
C VAL A 57 -40.12 7.37 9.91
N ASP A 58 -40.29 7.68 11.18
CA ASP A 58 -39.21 7.78 12.16
C ASP A 58 -38.55 6.42 12.43
N ALA A 59 -39.37 5.34 12.52
CA ALA A 59 -38.86 3.99 12.70
C ALA A 59 -37.99 3.56 11.48
N ILE A 60 -38.51 3.77 10.26
CA ILE A 60 -37.77 3.41 9.05
C ILE A 60 -36.53 4.28 8.88
N SER A 61 -36.59 5.59 9.21
CA SER A 61 -35.39 6.47 9.19
C SER A 61 -34.29 5.96 10.12
N ARG A 62 -34.66 5.41 11.28
CA ARG A 62 -33.74 4.78 12.21
C ARG A 62 -33.14 3.50 11.65
N ASP A 63 -33.97 2.63 11.05
CA ASP A 63 -33.51 1.38 10.43
C ASP A 63 -32.54 1.66 9.27
N ILE A 64 -32.80 2.67 8.45
CA ILE A 64 -31.90 3.15 7.39
C ILE A 64 -30.56 3.52 7.99
N LEU A 65 -30.53 4.37 9.01
CA LEU A 65 -29.29 4.82 9.65
C LEU A 65 -28.54 3.66 10.31
N GLU A 66 -29.22 2.68 10.89
CA GLU A 66 -28.60 1.48 11.45
C GLU A 66 -27.88 0.67 10.33
N LYS A 67 -28.49 0.53 9.17
CA LYS A 67 -27.88 -0.15 8.01
C LYS A 67 -26.68 0.62 7.46
N GLU A 68 -26.74 1.94 7.38
CA GLU A 68 -25.61 2.78 6.99
C GLU A 68 -24.44 2.63 7.95
N LEU A 69 -24.69 2.67 9.24
CA LEU A 69 -23.68 2.42 10.27
C LEU A 69 -23.09 1.02 10.17
N GLU A 70 -23.86 0.02 9.77
CA GLU A 70 -23.36 -1.34 9.54
C GLU A 70 -22.44 -1.41 8.33
N ILE A 71 -22.72 -0.66 7.24
CA ILE A 71 -21.80 -0.53 6.10
C ILE A 71 -20.49 0.16 6.54
N ILE A 72 -20.59 1.25 7.30
CA ILE A 72 -19.43 1.97 7.83
C ILE A 72 -18.59 1.07 8.73
N ARG A 73 -19.24 0.29 9.60
CA ARG A 73 -18.58 -0.70 10.46
C ARG A 73 -17.87 -1.78 9.65
N THR A 74 -18.54 -2.34 8.67
CA THR A 74 -17.98 -3.35 7.77
C THR A 74 -16.76 -2.80 7.03
N ASN A 75 -16.84 -1.57 6.53
CA ASN A 75 -15.71 -0.87 5.89
C ASN A 75 -14.55 -0.65 6.88
N THR A 76 -14.86 -0.25 8.13
CA THR A 76 -13.84 -0.07 9.17
C THR A 76 -13.10 -1.37 9.48
N LEU A 77 -13.81 -2.46 9.68
CA LEU A 77 -13.23 -3.78 9.97
C LEU A 77 -12.36 -4.28 8.81
N PHE A 78 -12.83 -4.11 7.58
CA PHE A 78 -12.07 -4.46 6.38
C PHE A 78 -10.78 -3.63 6.28
N ARG A 79 -10.87 -2.30 6.48
CA ARG A 79 -9.72 -1.39 6.47
C ARG A 79 -8.69 -1.75 7.55
N ASN A 80 -9.14 -2.05 8.75
CA ASN A 80 -8.28 -2.43 9.87
C ASN A 80 -7.50 -3.71 9.60
N ASN A 81 -8.21 -4.74 9.11
CA ASN A 81 -7.58 -6.00 8.77
C ASN A 81 -6.52 -5.80 7.68
N TYR A 82 -6.84 -5.03 6.65
CA TYR A 82 -5.91 -4.70 5.56
C TYR A 82 -4.68 -3.94 6.06
N THR A 83 -4.87 -2.85 6.80
CA THR A 83 -3.75 -2.01 7.29
C THR A 83 -2.81 -2.81 8.20
N LYS A 84 -3.35 -3.68 9.05
CA LYS A 84 -2.55 -4.54 9.94
C LYS A 84 -1.71 -5.53 9.15
N THR A 85 -2.30 -6.18 8.14
CA THR A 85 -1.62 -7.14 7.27
C THR A 85 -0.52 -6.46 6.45
N ASP A 86 -0.82 -5.34 5.82
CA ASP A 86 0.13 -4.58 5.00
C ASP A 86 1.34 -4.09 5.82
N ARG A 87 1.10 -3.59 7.04
CA ARG A 87 2.19 -3.18 7.94
C ARG A 87 3.12 -4.33 8.33
N GLY A 88 2.54 -5.49 8.69
CA GLY A 88 3.35 -6.67 9.03
C GLY A 88 4.25 -7.10 7.87
N GLN A 89 3.73 -7.09 6.66
CA GLN A 89 4.47 -7.41 5.46
C GLN A 89 5.56 -6.39 5.15
N GLN A 90 5.28 -5.09 5.28
CA GLN A 90 6.30 -4.05 5.05
C GLN A 90 7.50 -4.21 5.99
N ILE A 91 7.27 -4.58 7.26
CA ILE A 91 8.35 -4.86 8.22
C ILE A 91 9.18 -6.06 7.75
N ARG A 92 8.55 -7.18 7.38
CA ARG A 92 9.26 -8.38 6.91
C ARG A 92 10.06 -8.09 5.64
N ASN A 93 9.45 -7.39 4.67
CA ASN A 93 10.15 -6.99 3.44
C ASN A 93 11.37 -6.13 3.72
N SER A 94 11.30 -5.18 4.67
CA SER A 94 12.45 -4.37 5.06
C SER A 94 13.57 -5.26 5.64
N ILE A 95 13.22 -6.24 6.47
CA ILE A 95 14.20 -7.20 7.02
C ILE A 95 14.86 -8.01 5.90
N TYR A 96 14.08 -8.50 4.93
CA TYR A 96 14.59 -9.27 3.80
C TYR A 96 15.48 -8.41 2.90
N GLN A 97 15.10 -7.15 2.66
CA GLN A 97 15.91 -6.22 1.90
C GLN A 97 17.24 -5.92 2.59
N ILE A 98 17.22 -5.59 3.88
CA ILE A 98 18.43 -5.31 4.65
C ILE A 98 19.33 -6.55 4.73
N GLY A 99 18.77 -7.70 5.05
CA GLY A 99 19.53 -8.96 5.17
C GLY A 99 20.12 -9.43 3.85
N GLY A 100 19.30 -9.48 2.80
CA GLY A 100 19.72 -9.94 1.47
C GLY A 100 20.74 -9.00 0.83
N SER A 101 20.46 -7.69 0.85
CA SER A 101 21.39 -6.69 0.28
C SER A 101 22.65 -6.52 1.11
N GLY A 102 22.58 -6.59 2.44
CA GLY A 102 23.76 -6.55 3.30
C GLY A 102 24.70 -7.72 3.05
N LEU A 103 24.15 -8.92 2.86
CA LEU A 103 24.94 -10.11 2.50
C LEU A 103 25.55 -9.96 1.11
N ALA A 104 24.79 -9.48 0.12
CA ALA A 104 25.29 -9.25 -1.24
C ALA A 104 26.40 -8.20 -1.27
N ASN A 105 26.24 -7.08 -0.57
CA ASN A 105 27.25 -6.05 -0.42
C ASN A 105 28.56 -6.60 0.19
N ALA A 106 28.47 -7.47 1.20
CA ALA A 106 29.64 -8.13 1.77
C ALA A 106 30.39 -9.00 0.72
N GLY A 107 29.63 -9.68 -0.14
CA GLY A 107 30.20 -10.44 -1.27
C GLY A 107 30.87 -9.53 -2.30
N ASP A 108 30.20 -8.47 -2.71
CA ASP A 108 30.72 -7.52 -3.70
C ASP A 108 31.94 -6.75 -3.17
N ILE A 109 31.95 -6.33 -1.90
CA ILE A 109 33.12 -5.73 -1.24
C ILE A 109 34.33 -6.70 -1.27
N THR A 110 34.07 -7.99 -1.02
CA THR A 110 35.09 -9.03 -1.11
C THR A 110 35.67 -9.12 -2.53
N LEU A 111 34.81 -9.12 -3.56
CA LEU A 111 35.21 -9.12 -4.97
C LEU A 111 35.96 -7.83 -5.33
N MET A 112 35.47 -6.66 -4.92
CA MET A 112 36.08 -5.37 -5.15
C MET A 112 37.48 -5.28 -4.53
N SER A 113 37.68 -5.86 -3.35
CA SER A 113 39.02 -5.91 -2.72
C SER A 113 40.06 -6.57 -3.60
N GLN A 114 39.65 -7.57 -4.42
CA GLN A 114 40.52 -8.21 -5.40
C GLN A 114 40.80 -7.31 -6.61
N PHE A 115 39.82 -6.57 -7.10
CA PHE A 115 40.02 -5.60 -8.17
C PHE A 115 41.08 -4.56 -7.82
N TRP A 116 41.07 -4.02 -6.61
CA TRP A 116 42.09 -3.08 -6.14
C TRP A 116 43.48 -3.73 -6.04
N ARG A 117 43.54 -4.99 -5.60
CA ARG A 117 44.82 -5.75 -5.54
C ARG A 117 45.37 -6.04 -6.93
N TYR A 118 44.57 -6.46 -7.89
CA TYR A 118 44.96 -6.68 -9.27
C TYR A 118 45.42 -5.39 -9.96
N ASN A 119 44.86 -4.25 -9.61
CA ASN A 119 45.30 -2.97 -10.12
C ASN A 119 46.68 -2.56 -9.60
N ARG A 120 46.98 -2.89 -8.35
CA ARG A 120 48.28 -2.58 -7.72
C ARG A 120 49.38 -3.55 -8.18
N ASN A 121 49.02 -4.82 -8.42
CA ASN A 121 49.96 -5.86 -8.77
C ASN A 121 49.36 -6.83 -9.81
N PRO A 122 49.46 -6.53 -11.12
CA PRO A 122 48.84 -7.32 -12.18
C PRO A 122 49.33 -8.77 -12.25
N GLY A 123 50.53 -9.10 -11.75
CA GLY A 123 51.07 -10.45 -11.70
C GLY A 123 50.39 -11.40 -10.71
N LEU A 124 49.58 -10.90 -9.76
CA LEU A 124 48.92 -11.70 -8.75
C LEU A 124 47.60 -12.36 -9.22
N GLY A 125 47.21 -12.18 -10.48
CA GLY A 125 45.86 -12.49 -10.97
C GLY A 125 45.39 -13.94 -10.82
N LEU A 126 46.28 -14.91 -10.70
CA LEU A 126 45.91 -16.33 -10.53
C LEU A 126 46.09 -16.83 -9.09
N GLN A 127 46.95 -16.17 -8.30
CA GLN A 127 47.27 -16.63 -6.93
C GLN A 127 46.18 -16.37 -5.88
N ASN A 128 45.28 -15.43 -6.12
CA ASN A 128 44.25 -15.02 -5.19
C ASN A 128 42.81 -15.45 -5.59
N ARG A 129 42.70 -16.51 -6.41
CA ARG A 129 41.40 -17.04 -6.89
C ARG A 129 40.42 -17.35 -5.74
N GLY A 130 40.92 -17.88 -4.62
CA GLY A 130 40.07 -18.25 -3.46
C GLY A 130 39.22 -17.09 -2.89
N ARG A 131 39.68 -15.83 -3.02
CA ARG A 131 38.88 -14.69 -2.56
C ARG A 131 37.79 -14.31 -3.57
N LEU A 132 38.01 -14.49 -4.86
CA LEU A 132 36.94 -14.35 -5.86
C LEU A 132 35.86 -15.39 -5.63
N GLU A 133 36.30 -16.65 -5.38
CA GLU A 133 35.36 -17.72 -5.04
C GLU A 133 34.56 -17.40 -3.78
N ALA A 134 35.20 -16.94 -2.71
CA ALA A 134 34.54 -16.55 -1.46
C ALA A 134 33.50 -15.43 -1.69
N GLY A 135 33.87 -14.37 -2.43
CA GLY A 135 32.92 -13.29 -2.75
C GLY A 135 31.73 -13.79 -3.55
N LEU A 136 31.95 -14.63 -4.57
CA LEU A 136 30.89 -15.22 -5.39
C LEU A 136 29.98 -16.16 -4.57
N ILE A 137 30.54 -16.92 -3.61
CA ILE A 137 29.74 -17.76 -2.69
C ILE A 137 28.84 -16.91 -1.82
N ILE A 138 29.33 -15.78 -1.31
CA ILE A 138 28.52 -14.87 -0.50
C ILE A 138 27.40 -14.25 -1.35
N VAL A 139 27.70 -13.82 -2.60
CA VAL A 139 26.67 -13.30 -3.52
C VAL A 139 25.63 -14.37 -3.86
N LEU A 140 26.06 -15.63 -4.06
CA LEU A 140 25.16 -16.76 -4.30
C LEU A 140 24.24 -16.98 -3.09
N ALA A 141 24.79 -16.93 -1.89
CA ALA A 141 24.01 -17.05 -0.65
C ALA A 141 22.99 -15.91 -0.52
N ALA A 142 23.36 -14.67 -0.92
CA ALA A 142 22.46 -13.52 -0.92
C ALA A 142 21.26 -13.74 -1.87
N TYR A 143 21.48 -14.13 -3.12
CA TYR A 143 20.40 -14.44 -4.07
C TYR A 143 19.50 -15.56 -3.54
N SER A 144 20.11 -16.62 -3.01
CA SER A 144 19.35 -17.76 -2.43
C SER A 144 18.50 -17.32 -1.23
N ALA A 145 19.04 -16.49 -0.34
CA ALA A 145 18.32 -15.94 0.80
C ALA A 145 17.14 -15.06 0.37
N VAL A 146 17.34 -14.21 -0.63
CA VAL A 146 16.28 -13.36 -1.21
C VAL A 146 15.16 -14.23 -1.80
N VAL A 147 15.48 -15.22 -2.62
CA VAL A 147 14.47 -16.14 -3.19
C VAL A 147 13.70 -16.86 -2.09
N ALA A 148 14.39 -17.42 -1.10
CA ALA A 148 13.77 -18.14 0.02
C ALA A 148 12.85 -17.20 0.83
N ALA A 149 13.30 -15.98 1.16
CA ALA A 149 12.56 -15.01 1.94
C ALA A 149 11.27 -14.57 1.24
N TYR A 150 11.34 -14.19 -0.03
CA TYR A 150 10.16 -13.74 -0.79
C TYR A 150 9.23 -14.90 -1.17
N SER A 151 9.74 -16.12 -1.37
CA SER A 151 8.90 -17.31 -1.52
C SER A 151 8.16 -17.64 -0.21
N GLY A 152 8.84 -17.50 0.93
CA GLY A 152 8.22 -17.62 2.25
C GLY A 152 7.14 -16.55 2.47
N GLU A 153 7.39 -15.29 2.06
CA GLU A 153 6.41 -14.21 2.14
C GLU A 153 5.15 -14.52 1.32
N PHE A 154 5.33 -15.05 0.11
CA PHE A 154 4.20 -15.48 -0.73
C PHE A 154 3.34 -16.54 -0.04
N ILE A 155 3.95 -17.50 0.65
CA ILE A 155 3.22 -18.51 1.44
C ILE A 155 2.50 -17.86 2.63
N ILE A 156 3.17 -16.96 3.35
CA ILE A 156 2.57 -16.23 4.48
C ILE A 156 1.34 -15.45 4.02
N ASP A 157 1.39 -14.78 2.88
CA ASP A 157 0.26 -14.05 2.30
C ASP A 157 -0.92 -14.99 2.01
N GLN A 158 -0.68 -16.17 1.43
CA GLN A 158 -1.73 -17.15 1.18
C GLN A 158 -2.38 -17.64 2.49
N VAL A 159 -1.59 -17.87 3.53
CA VAL A 159 -2.12 -18.27 4.85
C VAL A 159 -2.94 -17.15 5.48
N GLN A 160 -2.48 -15.90 5.39
CA GLN A 160 -3.21 -14.74 5.89
C GLN A 160 -4.53 -14.53 5.14
N ASP A 161 -4.53 -14.71 3.83
CA ASP A 161 -5.75 -14.65 3.02
C ASP A 161 -6.77 -15.73 3.44
N LEU A 162 -6.32 -16.94 3.71
CA LEU A 162 -7.17 -18.01 4.23
C LEU A 162 -7.76 -17.66 5.60
N GLN A 163 -6.95 -17.09 6.50
CA GLN A 163 -7.41 -16.64 7.82
C GLN A 163 -8.42 -15.49 7.71
N THR A 164 -8.18 -14.56 6.80
CA THR A 164 -9.08 -13.44 6.52
C THR A 164 -10.42 -13.92 5.98
N ARG A 165 -10.41 -14.92 5.10
CA ARG A 165 -11.63 -15.58 4.58
C ARG A 165 -12.43 -16.25 5.70
N LYS A 166 -11.76 -16.99 6.60
CA LYS A 166 -12.41 -17.62 7.75
C LYS A 166 -13.11 -16.60 8.67
N LYS A 167 -12.57 -15.39 8.77
CA LYS A 167 -13.17 -14.28 9.54
C LYS A 167 -14.25 -13.52 8.77
N GLY A 168 -14.51 -13.84 7.51
CA GLY A 168 -15.45 -13.11 6.65
C GLY A 168 -15.02 -11.68 6.29
N LEU A 169 -13.70 -11.38 6.41
CA LEU A 169 -13.11 -10.06 6.15
C LEU A 169 -12.34 -10.01 4.82
N ASP A 170 -12.41 -11.05 4.01
CA ASP A 170 -11.85 -11.03 2.67
C ASP A 170 -12.65 -10.12 1.74
N SER A 171 -12.00 -9.65 0.69
CA SER A 171 -12.57 -8.66 -0.24
C SER A 171 -13.87 -9.12 -0.91
N LYS A 172 -14.01 -10.42 -1.20
CA LYS A 172 -15.21 -10.98 -1.84
C LYS A 172 -16.39 -11.02 -0.87
N THR A 173 -16.18 -11.54 0.34
CA THR A 173 -17.21 -11.64 1.37
C THR A 173 -17.65 -10.26 1.82
N THR A 174 -16.70 -9.34 2.06
CA THR A 174 -16.99 -7.96 2.42
C THR A 174 -17.81 -7.25 1.34
N LEU A 175 -17.41 -7.37 0.06
CA LEU A 175 -18.18 -6.77 -1.03
C LEU A 175 -19.61 -7.32 -1.09
N ASN A 176 -19.77 -8.64 -1.00
CA ASN A 176 -21.10 -9.25 -1.04
C ASN A 176 -21.98 -8.78 0.14
N ARG A 177 -21.40 -8.62 1.33
CA ARG A 177 -22.10 -8.08 2.50
C ARG A 177 -22.54 -6.64 2.27
N VAL A 178 -21.68 -5.77 1.74
CA VAL A 178 -22.04 -4.38 1.43
C VAL A 178 -23.12 -4.32 0.35
N ILE A 179 -23.05 -5.17 -0.67
CA ILE A 179 -24.10 -5.27 -1.70
C ILE A 179 -25.45 -5.65 -1.08
N ALA A 180 -25.49 -6.66 -0.20
CA ALA A 180 -26.70 -7.07 0.47
C ALA A 180 -27.28 -5.93 1.34
N LEU A 181 -26.44 -5.29 2.17
CA LEU A 181 -26.86 -4.14 2.99
C LEU A 181 -27.37 -2.98 2.14
N ASN A 182 -26.71 -2.67 1.01
CA ASN A 182 -27.18 -1.62 0.09
C ASN A 182 -28.54 -1.94 -0.53
N LYS A 183 -28.82 -3.21 -0.85
CA LYS A 183 -30.12 -3.64 -1.36
C LYS A 183 -31.21 -3.45 -0.31
N GLU A 184 -30.97 -3.86 0.94
CA GLU A 184 -31.88 -3.65 2.06
C GLU A 184 -32.15 -2.17 2.29
N LEU A 185 -31.09 -1.36 2.28
CA LEU A 185 -31.15 0.09 2.46
C LEU A 185 -31.97 0.78 1.36
N THR A 186 -31.81 0.34 0.10
CA THR A 186 -32.61 0.84 -1.02
C THR A 186 -34.07 0.52 -0.85
N ALA A 187 -34.43 -0.68 -0.35
CA ALA A 187 -35.80 -1.04 -0.07
C ALA A 187 -36.42 -0.17 1.04
N LEU A 188 -35.67 0.05 2.13
CA LEU A 188 -36.11 0.93 3.23
C LEU A 188 -36.31 2.37 2.78
N LEU A 189 -35.41 2.93 1.97
CA LEU A 189 -35.56 4.28 1.41
C LEU A 189 -36.82 4.39 0.54
N THR A 190 -37.13 3.38 -0.26
CA THR A 190 -38.33 3.36 -1.10
C THR A 190 -39.59 3.27 -0.24
N GLU A 191 -39.60 2.40 0.79
CA GLU A 191 -40.70 2.26 1.74
C GLU A 191 -40.95 3.56 2.50
N ARG A 192 -39.85 4.17 3.01
CA ARG A 192 -39.92 5.48 3.68
C ARG A 192 -40.54 6.54 2.79
N GLN A 193 -40.09 6.66 1.52
CA GLN A 193 -40.64 7.64 0.59
C GLN A 193 -42.13 7.44 0.35
N ALA A 194 -42.59 6.19 0.22
CA ALA A 194 -44.01 5.87 0.07
C ALA A 194 -44.86 6.28 1.28
N LEU A 195 -44.31 6.29 2.51
CA LEU A 195 -44.97 6.81 3.68
C LEU A 195 -44.99 8.35 3.68
N VAL A 196 -43.88 8.99 3.34
CA VAL A 196 -43.79 10.46 3.23
C VAL A 196 -44.78 11.00 2.20
N ASP A 197 -44.96 10.29 1.08
CA ASP A 197 -45.91 10.71 0.03
C ASP A 197 -47.36 10.69 0.50
N LYS A 198 -47.71 9.81 1.45
CA LYS A 198 -49.03 9.70 2.06
C LYS A 198 -49.28 10.70 3.17
N ALA A 199 -48.26 11.41 3.63
CA ALA A 199 -48.38 12.39 4.70
C ALA A 199 -49.28 13.56 4.28
N THR A 200 -50.22 13.94 5.17
CA THR A 200 -51.21 15.01 4.94
C THR A 200 -50.72 16.37 5.42
N ASP A 201 -49.84 16.42 6.42
CA ASP A 201 -49.23 17.65 6.90
C ASP A 201 -48.11 18.12 5.97
N ALA A 202 -48.25 19.30 5.39
CA ALA A 202 -47.32 19.84 4.44
C ALA A 202 -45.95 20.15 5.04
N ASN A 203 -45.90 20.66 6.28
CA ASN A 203 -44.65 21.04 6.95
C ASN A 203 -43.86 19.77 7.38
N MET A 204 -44.58 18.76 7.92
CA MET A 204 -43.97 17.47 8.24
C MET A 204 -43.49 16.76 6.98
N LYS A 205 -44.24 16.82 5.87
CA LYS A 205 -43.84 16.22 4.61
C LYS A 205 -42.57 16.86 4.07
N GLU A 206 -42.46 18.20 4.11
CA GLU A 206 -41.25 18.91 3.70
C GLU A 206 -40.06 18.53 4.57
N PHE A 207 -40.26 18.45 5.88
CA PHE A 207 -39.25 18.02 6.86
C PHE A 207 -38.74 16.59 6.56
N TRP A 208 -39.64 15.62 6.42
CA TRP A 208 -39.25 14.23 6.12
C TRP A 208 -38.64 14.07 4.75
N THR A 209 -39.02 14.87 3.76
CA THR A 209 -38.39 14.89 2.43
C THR A 209 -36.94 15.37 2.54
N ALA A 210 -36.70 16.44 3.31
CA ALA A 210 -35.36 16.95 3.57
C ALA A 210 -34.48 15.94 4.32
N GLU A 211 -35.03 15.25 5.32
CA GLU A 211 -34.33 14.17 6.03
C GLU A 211 -34.02 12.99 5.11
N GLY A 212 -34.96 12.60 4.24
CA GLY A 212 -34.75 11.54 3.24
C GLY A 212 -33.57 11.82 2.33
N LYS A 213 -33.39 13.08 1.93
CA LYS A 213 -32.24 13.49 1.14
C LYS A 213 -30.91 13.32 1.89
N ILE A 214 -30.87 13.66 3.18
CA ILE A 214 -29.69 13.45 4.03
C ILE A 214 -29.33 11.95 4.12
N LEU A 215 -30.33 11.08 4.31
CA LEU A 215 -30.13 9.65 4.35
C LEU A 215 -29.57 9.13 3.01
N GLU A 216 -30.08 9.59 1.88
CA GLU A 216 -29.58 9.23 0.57
C GLU A 216 -28.13 9.72 0.36
N ASP A 217 -27.82 10.95 0.76
CA ASP A 217 -26.47 11.52 0.70
C ASP A 217 -25.49 10.74 1.58
N CYS A 218 -25.88 10.37 2.81
CA CYS A 218 -25.08 9.51 3.70
C CYS A 218 -24.79 8.14 3.07
N ARG A 219 -25.82 7.51 2.49
CA ARG A 219 -25.67 6.26 1.73
C ARG A 219 -24.64 6.40 0.61
N ASN A 220 -24.78 7.42 -0.25
CA ASN A 220 -23.92 7.64 -1.39
C ASN A 220 -22.46 7.88 -0.96
N LEU A 221 -22.24 8.71 0.07
CA LEU A 221 -20.91 8.95 0.63
C LEU A 221 -20.30 7.69 1.24
N THR A 222 -21.09 6.89 1.94
CA THR A 222 -20.64 5.64 2.56
C THR A 222 -20.24 4.60 1.52
N LEU A 223 -21.03 4.47 0.44
CA LEU A 223 -20.72 3.59 -0.68
C LEU A 223 -19.51 4.08 -1.49
N ALA A 224 -19.35 5.40 -1.65
CA ALA A 224 -18.19 5.99 -2.29
C ALA A 224 -16.90 5.72 -1.48
N ASP A 225 -16.93 5.88 -0.13
CA ASP A 225 -15.79 5.56 0.75
C ASP A 225 -15.42 4.08 0.65
N PHE A 226 -16.41 3.18 0.70
CA PHE A 226 -16.18 1.75 0.52
C PHE A 226 -15.59 1.43 -0.86
N SER A 227 -16.16 2.02 -1.92
CA SER A 227 -15.72 1.77 -3.30
C SER A 227 -14.27 2.18 -3.51
N ARG A 228 -13.88 3.37 -3.02
CA ARG A 228 -12.49 3.83 -3.06
C ARG A 228 -11.56 2.88 -2.33
N LEU A 229 -11.90 2.49 -1.09
CA LEU A 229 -11.09 1.55 -0.31
C LEU A 229 -10.95 0.19 -1.00
N TYR A 230 -12.06 -0.35 -1.52
CA TYR A 230 -12.06 -1.65 -2.19
C TYR A 230 -11.16 -1.66 -3.43
N VAL A 231 -11.24 -0.61 -4.27
CA VAL A 231 -10.41 -0.47 -5.47
C VAL A 231 -8.94 -0.32 -5.10
N ASP A 232 -8.63 0.53 -4.12
CA ASP A 232 -7.25 0.74 -3.66
C ASP A 232 -6.65 -0.54 -3.08
N TYR A 233 -7.41 -1.26 -2.25
CA TYR A 233 -7.02 -2.57 -1.75
C TYR A 233 -6.69 -3.55 -2.87
N ARG A 234 -7.59 -3.69 -3.86
CA ARG A 234 -7.40 -4.61 -4.99
C ARG A 234 -6.18 -4.25 -5.83
N LYS A 235 -5.97 -2.94 -6.07
CA LYS A 235 -4.80 -2.44 -6.80
C LYS A 235 -3.51 -2.75 -6.03
N ARG A 236 -3.45 -2.39 -4.75
CA ARG A 236 -2.25 -2.57 -3.93
C ARG A 236 -1.90 -4.05 -3.78
N HIS A 237 -2.89 -4.91 -3.57
CA HIS A 237 -2.68 -6.36 -3.48
C HIS A 237 -2.06 -6.91 -4.78
N ALA A 238 -2.60 -6.54 -5.94
CA ALA A 238 -2.07 -6.98 -7.23
C ALA A 238 -0.64 -6.48 -7.48
N VAL A 239 -0.35 -5.20 -7.19
CA VAL A 239 1.00 -4.63 -7.32
C VAL A 239 1.97 -5.36 -6.38
N ARG A 240 1.57 -5.65 -5.16
CA ARG A 240 2.36 -6.38 -4.17
C ARG A 240 2.73 -7.78 -4.65
N ASP A 241 1.75 -8.54 -5.13
CA ASP A 241 1.97 -9.91 -5.62
C ASP A 241 2.93 -9.91 -6.81
N LEU A 242 2.74 -8.97 -7.75
CA LEU A 242 3.64 -8.81 -8.89
C LEU A 242 5.07 -8.41 -8.47
N THR A 243 5.20 -7.54 -7.46
CA THR A 243 6.52 -7.15 -6.92
C THR A 243 7.22 -8.34 -6.26
N THR A 244 6.48 -9.13 -5.47
CA THR A 244 7.03 -10.35 -4.84
C THR A 244 7.50 -11.34 -5.89
N LEU A 245 6.66 -11.65 -6.89
CA LEU A 245 7.02 -12.55 -7.98
C LEU A 245 8.19 -12.02 -8.83
N GLY A 246 8.22 -10.72 -9.12
CA GLY A 246 9.32 -10.08 -9.82
C GLY A 246 10.64 -10.20 -9.05
N THR A 247 10.62 -10.01 -7.74
CA THR A 247 11.80 -10.15 -6.88
C THR A 247 12.30 -11.60 -6.85
N ILE A 248 11.39 -12.57 -6.76
CA ILE A 248 11.73 -14.01 -6.85
C ILE A 248 12.36 -14.30 -8.21
N ALA A 249 11.80 -13.80 -9.31
CA ALA A 249 12.32 -14.03 -10.66
C ALA A 249 13.74 -13.45 -10.84
N VAL A 250 14.00 -12.25 -10.36
CA VAL A 250 15.33 -11.62 -10.37
C VAL A 250 16.34 -12.44 -9.56
N GLY A 251 15.97 -12.88 -8.37
CA GLY A 251 16.82 -13.74 -7.54
C GLY A 251 17.07 -15.10 -8.18
N ALA A 252 16.03 -15.72 -8.74
CA ALA A 252 16.11 -17.02 -9.40
C ALA A 252 17.00 -17.00 -10.65
N THR A 253 17.08 -15.89 -11.40
CA THR A 253 18.02 -15.72 -12.52
C THR A 253 19.43 -15.40 -12.03
N GLY A 254 19.60 -14.70 -10.91
CA GLY A 254 20.89 -14.43 -10.29
C GLY A 254 21.63 -15.68 -9.80
N ILE A 255 20.89 -16.68 -9.30
CA ILE A 255 21.48 -17.95 -8.80
C ILE A 255 22.29 -18.68 -9.90
N PRO A 256 21.70 -19.10 -11.06
CA PRO A 256 22.46 -19.81 -12.08
C PRO A 256 23.57 -18.94 -12.69
N GLY A 257 23.35 -17.62 -12.81
CA GLY A 257 24.39 -16.69 -13.24
C GLY A 257 25.61 -16.75 -12.33
N THR A 258 25.41 -16.63 -11.02
CA THR A 258 26.50 -16.68 -10.04
C THR A 258 27.16 -18.07 -9.98
N ILE A 259 26.39 -19.16 -10.09
CA ILE A 259 26.95 -20.54 -10.16
C ILE A 259 27.86 -20.71 -11.37
N LEU A 260 27.45 -20.22 -12.55
CA LEU A 260 28.26 -20.31 -13.77
C LEU A 260 29.54 -19.52 -13.62
N VAL A 261 29.49 -18.30 -13.09
CA VAL A 261 30.70 -17.47 -12.84
C VAL A 261 31.62 -18.17 -11.84
N LEU A 262 31.08 -18.66 -10.72
CA LEU A 262 31.84 -19.37 -9.67
C LEU A 262 32.56 -20.60 -10.25
N ARG A 263 31.83 -21.47 -10.94
CA ARG A 263 32.42 -22.65 -11.61
C ARG A 263 33.43 -22.27 -12.67
N GLY A 264 33.18 -21.20 -13.40
CA GLY A 264 34.12 -20.65 -14.39
C GLY A 264 35.43 -20.21 -13.75
N VAL A 265 35.35 -19.53 -12.60
CA VAL A 265 36.53 -19.11 -11.82
C VAL A 265 37.24 -20.35 -11.24
N GLN A 266 36.54 -21.29 -10.64
CA GLN A 266 37.09 -22.51 -10.05
C GLN A 266 37.82 -23.41 -11.06
N GLN A 267 37.29 -23.53 -12.27
CA GLN A 267 37.79 -24.39 -13.32
C GLN A 267 38.71 -23.65 -14.31
N THR A 268 38.93 -22.35 -14.10
CA THR A 268 39.61 -21.47 -15.08
C THR A 268 38.92 -21.55 -16.47
N ASN A 269 37.63 -21.82 -16.50
CA ASN A 269 36.83 -21.90 -17.73
C ASN A 269 36.11 -20.58 -17.97
N LEU A 270 36.78 -19.70 -18.74
CA LEU A 270 36.31 -18.34 -18.93
C LEU A 270 35.02 -18.26 -19.76
N LYS A 271 34.76 -19.24 -20.65
CA LYS A 271 33.46 -19.32 -21.35
C LYS A 271 32.28 -19.48 -20.38
N LYS A 272 32.47 -20.23 -19.28
CA LYS A 272 31.45 -20.31 -18.22
C LYS A 272 31.27 -18.98 -17.50
N VAL A 273 32.34 -18.23 -17.27
CA VAL A 273 32.25 -16.86 -16.72
C VAL A 273 31.39 -15.97 -17.59
N GLY A 274 31.66 -15.96 -18.90
CA GLY A 274 30.87 -15.19 -19.88
C GLY A 274 29.41 -15.65 -19.94
N GLY A 275 29.17 -16.96 -19.94
CA GLY A 275 27.83 -17.55 -19.90
C GLY A 275 27.03 -17.18 -18.65
N GLY A 276 27.74 -16.96 -17.52
CA GLY A 276 27.12 -16.45 -16.30
C GLY A 276 26.61 -15.01 -16.39
N GLY A 277 27.11 -14.21 -17.34
CA GLY A 277 26.60 -12.86 -17.60
C GLY A 277 25.16 -12.84 -18.16
N ILE A 278 24.79 -13.85 -18.95
CA ILE A 278 23.46 -13.90 -19.63
C ILE A 278 22.28 -13.87 -18.64
N PRO A 279 22.23 -14.69 -17.58
CA PRO A 279 21.15 -14.61 -16.60
C PRO A 279 21.03 -13.23 -15.92
N PHE A 280 22.14 -12.51 -15.76
CA PHE A 280 22.10 -11.14 -15.21
C PHE A 280 21.51 -10.13 -16.19
N GLU A 281 21.71 -10.29 -17.50
CA GLU A 281 21.02 -9.50 -18.53
C GLU A 281 19.50 -9.73 -18.49
N VAL A 282 19.08 -10.99 -18.28
CA VAL A 282 17.66 -11.32 -18.08
C VAL A 282 17.11 -10.65 -16.82
N SER A 283 17.84 -10.72 -15.69
CA SER A 283 17.50 -10.02 -14.45
C SER A 283 17.34 -8.51 -14.67
N ALA A 284 18.27 -7.93 -15.41
CA ALA A 284 18.26 -6.51 -15.76
C ALA A 284 17.02 -6.13 -16.58
N GLY A 285 16.68 -6.95 -17.57
CA GLY A 285 15.45 -6.79 -18.36
C GLY A 285 14.20 -6.81 -17.47
N ILE A 286 14.10 -7.79 -16.56
CA ILE A 286 12.99 -7.87 -15.60
C ILE A 286 12.93 -6.60 -14.74
N LEU A 287 14.03 -6.16 -14.14
CA LEU A 287 14.10 -4.96 -13.31
C LEU A 287 13.67 -3.70 -14.08
N THR A 288 14.14 -3.54 -15.31
CA THR A 288 13.83 -2.35 -16.10
C THR A 288 12.36 -2.22 -16.45
N VAL A 289 11.67 -3.34 -16.76
CA VAL A 289 10.25 -3.33 -17.13
C VAL A 289 9.30 -3.51 -15.93
N ALA A 290 9.80 -3.99 -14.79
CA ALA A 290 9.02 -4.33 -13.62
C ALA A 290 8.07 -3.20 -13.15
N PRO A 291 8.49 -1.93 -12.98
CA PRO A 291 7.60 -0.88 -12.50
C PRO A 291 6.42 -0.64 -13.45
N ILE A 292 6.65 -0.74 -14.76
CA ILE A 292 5.61 -0.57 -15.78
C ILE A 292 4.62 -1.72 -15.72
N LEU A 293 5.11 -2.96 -15.59
CA LEU A 293 4.28 -4.15 -15.48
C LEU A 293 3.46 -4.15 -14.19
N PHE A 294 4.05 -3.74 -13.06
CA PHE A 294 3.38 -3.71 -11.77
C PHE A 294 2.26 -2.66 -11.76
N GLU A 295 2.54 -1.46 -12.22
CA GLU A 295 1.53 -0.40 -12.32
C GLU A 295 0.46 -0.74 -13.36
N GLY A 296 0.84 -1.30 -14.53
CA GLY A 296 -0.09 -1.77 -15.56
C GLY A 296 -1.04 -2.84 -15.03
N GLY A 297 -0.51 -3.86 -14.34
CA GLY A 297 -1.30 -4.90 -13.68
C GLY A 297 -2.24 -4.33 -12.62
N GLY A 298 -1.73 -3.41 -11.79
CA GLY A 298 -2.55 -2.70 -10.81
C GLY A 298 -3.69 -1.90 -11.43
N ARG A 299 -3.46 -1.24 -12.56
CA ARG A 299 -4.51 -0.49 -13.30
C ARG A 299 -5.57 -1.41 -13.90
N ILE A 300 -5.20 -2.56 -14.45
CA ILE A 300 -6.16 -3.55 -14.98
C ILE A 300 -7.07 -4.04 -13.85
N VAL A 301 -6.49 -4.40 -12.70
CA VAL A 301 -7.26 -4.85 -11.53
C VAL A 301 -8.15 -3.73 -10.99
N SER A 302 -7.67 -2.49 -10.95
CA SER A 302 -8.45 -1.32 -10.55
C SER A 302 -9.66 -1.09 -11.46
N LYS A 303 -9.47 -1.14 -12.78
CA LYS A 303 -10.59 -1.01 -13.76
C LYS A 303 -11.63 -2.12 -13.59
N SER A 304 -11.20 -3.37 -13.41
CA SER A 304 -12.10 -4.50 -13.14
C SER A 304 -12.88 -4.33 -11.83
N ALA A 305 -12.22 -3.83 -10.79
CA ALA A 305 -12.86 -3.53 -9.51
C ALA A 305 -13.89 -2.40 -9.64
N HIS A 306 -13.58 -1.32 -10.36
CA HIS A 306 -14.53 -0.23 -10.64
C HIS A 306 -15.74 -0.71 -11.43
N ALA A 307 -15.56 -1.50 -12.49
CA ALA A 307 -16.66 -2.04 -13.27
C ALA A 307 -17.58 -2.92 -12.41
N ARG A 308 -17.00 -3.73 -11.53
CA ARG A 308 -17.78 -4.58 -10.62
C ARG A 308 -18.60 -3.76 -9.62
N LEU A 309 -18.05 -2.67 -9.08
CA LEU A 309 -18.75 -1.78 -8.16
C LEU A 309 -19.85 -0.99 -8.88
N ALA A 310 -19.59 -0.49 -10.09
CA ALA A 310 -20.60 0.20 -10.90
C ALA A 310 -21.78 -0.71 -11.20
N ASN A 311 -21.55 -1.98 -11.52
CA ASN A 311 -22.61 -2.96 -11.72
C ASN A 311 -23.39 -3.27 -10.42
N ALA A 312 -22.73 -3.18 -9.26
CA ALA A 312 -23.36 -3.52 -7.97
C ALA A 312 -24.14 -2.36 -7.35
N PHE A 313 -23.64 -1.14 -7.49
CA PHE A 313 -24.17 0.07 -6.81
C PHE A 313 -24.82 1.06 -7.78
N GLY A 314 -24.69 0.86 -9.09
CA GLY A 314 -25.04 1.86 -10.09
C GLY A 314 -24.01 3.01 -10.15
N GLN A 315 -24.37 4.09 -10.80
CA GLN A 315 -23.62 5.35 -10.70
C GLN A 315 -23.97 5.96 -9.33
N VAL A 316 -23.09 5.79 -8.37
CA VAL A 316 -23.19 6.51 -7.10
C VAL A 316 -22.88 7.97 -7.42
N GLU A 317 -23.89 8.85 -7.30
CA GLU A 317 -23.66 10.28 -7.43
C GLU A 317 -22.58 10.70 -6.44
N GLN A 318 -21.60 11.46 -6.95
CA GLN A 318 -20.54 12.00 -6.08
C GLN A 318 -21.08 13.20 -5.32
N ASN A 319 -22.00 12.94 -4.39
CA ASN A 319 -22.47 13.97 -3.47
C ASN A 319 -21.27 14.43 -2.64
N THR A 320 -21.12 15.73 -2.56
CA THR A 320 -20.02 16.32 -1.79
C THR A 320 -20.42 16.41 -0.32
N ILE A 321 -19.45 16.28 0.58
CA ILE A 321 -19.65 16.48 2.02
C ILE A 321 -20.27 17.87 2.29
N ASN A 322 -19.99 18.85 1.43
CA ASN A 322 -20.57 20.19 1.50
C ASN A 322 -22.10 20.20 1.24
N GLN A 323 -22.61 19.30 0.39
CA GLN A 323 -24.06 19.16 0.18
C GLN A 323 -24.75 18.64 1.45
N LEU A 324 -24.15 17.62 2.09
CA LEU A 324 -24.66 17.10 3.35
C LEU A 324 -24.75 18.18 4.44
N ASP A 325 -23.79 19.12 4.50
CA ASP A 325 -23.84 20.27 5.41
C ASP A 325 -25.02 21.21 5.11
N THR A 326 -25.21 21.50 3.83
CA THR A 326 -26.29 22.38 3.39
C THR A 326 -27.63 21.77 3.72
N ASP A 327 -27.80 20.47 3.46
CA ASP A 327 -29.04 19.75 3.72
C ASP A 327 -29.29 19.53 5.23
N ALA A 328 -28.25 19.30 6.02
CA ALA A 328 -28.36 19.24 7.48
C ALA A 328 -28.77 20.59 8.09
N ASN A 329 -28.20 21.70 7.61
CA ASN A 329 -28.61 23.04 8.06
C ASN A 329 -30.05 23.35 7.67
N LYS A 330 -30.48 22.95 6.47
CA LYS A 330 -31.87 23.07 6.03
C LYS A 330 -32.79 22.27 6.94
N LEU A 331 -32.45 21.03 7.27
CA LEU A 331 -33.24 20.18 8.17
C LEU A 331 -33.40 20.82 9.56
N VAL A 332 -32.30 21.38 10.12
CA VAL A 332 -32.36 22.11 11.40
C VAL A 332 -33.24 23.36 11.31
N ALA A 333 -33.28 24.05 10.18
CA ALA A 333 -34.18 25.18 9.98
C ALA A 333 -35.64 24.72 9.90
N LEU A 334 -35.93 23.66 9.18
CA LEU A 334 -37.27 23.09 9.06
C LEU A 334 -37.80 22.54 10.41
N SER A 335 -36.94 21.99 11.26
CA SER A 335 -37.31 21.49 12.57
C SER A 335 -37.85 22.57 13.53
N LYS A 336 -37.65 23.86 13.21
CA LYS A 336 -38.11 25.02 13.98
C LYS A 336 -39.43 25.58 13.48
N GLN A 337 -39.97 25.04 12.39
CA GLN A 337 -41.25 25.52 11.83
C GLN A 337 -42.45 25.14 12.67
N PRO A 338 -43.50 25.98 12.69
CA PRO A 338 -44.73 25.61 13.38
C PRO A 338 -45.34 24.33 12.81
N GLY A 339 -45.78 23.43 13.69
CA GLY A 339 -46.35 22.14 13.29
C GLY A 339 -45.33 20.99 13.12
N VAL A 340 -44.03 21.28 13.11
CA VAL A 340 -42.99 20.24 13.13
C VAL A 340 -42.65 19.87 14.57
N THR A 341 -43.06 18.68 14.98
CA THR A 341 -42.79 18.17 16.33
C THR A 341 -41.50 17.35 16.31
N VAL A 342 -40.42 17.92 16.83
CA VAL A 342 -39.12 17.27 16.93
C VAL A 342 -39.04 16.49 18.24
N GLY A 343 -39.15 15.17 18.18
CA GLY A 343 -38.94 14.29 19.35
C GLY A 343 -37.45 14.02 19.63
N GLN A 344 -37.15 13.47 20.81
CA GLN A 344 -35.81 13.05 21.20
C GLN A 344 -35.11 12.13 20.15
N PRO A 345 -35.81 11.20 19.48
CA PRO A 345 -35.23 10.36 18.43
C PRO A 345 -34.61 11.15 17.27
N LEU A 346 -35.13 12.33 16.91
CA LEU A 346 -34.59 13.15 15.86
C LEU A 346 -33.26 13.79 16.25
N THR A 347 -33.14 14.25 17.52
CA THR A 347 -31.88 14.83 18.01
C THR A 347 -30.73 13.81 17.94
N GLU A 348 -31.03 12.55 18.30
CA GLU A 348 -30.07 11.44 18.21
C GLU A 348 -29.70 11.12 16.77
N ARG A 349 -30.65 11.12 15.84
CA ARG A 349 -30.39 10.95 14.41
C ARG A 349 -29.52 12.07 13.83
N LEU A 350 -29.81 13.34 14.17
CA LEU A 350 -28.98 14.48 13.76
C LEU A 350 -27.53 14.36 14.27
N GLN A 351 -27.35 13.94 15.52
CA GLN A 351 -26.01 13.68 16.06
C GLN A 351 -25.30 12.56 15.29
N ALA A 352 -26.01 11.49 14.95
CA ALA A 352 -25.47 10.39 14.17
C ALA A 352 -25.02 10.85 12.76
N TYR A 353 -25.83 11.67 12.08
CA TYR A 353 -25.44 12.26 10.78
C TYR A 353 -24.16 13.08 10.86
N LEU A 354 -24.02 13.92 11.89
CA LEU A 354 -22.82 14.73 12.09
C LEU A 354 -21.58 13.89 12.38
N VAL A 355 -21.72 12.81 13.14
CA VAL A 355 -20.62 11.90 13.42
C VAL A 355 -20.23 11.10 12.16
N CYS A 356 -21.22 10.59 11.40
CA CYS A 356 -20.95 9.93 10.11
C CYS A 356 -20.20 10.86 9.16
N LYS A 357 -20.63 12.11 9.04
CA LYS A 357 -19.96 13.13 8.24
C LYS A 357 -18.50 13.30 8.64
N LYS A 358 -18.21 13.61 9.91
CA LYS A 358 -16.85 13.80 10.42
C LYS A 358 -15.96 12.59 10.17
N LEU A 359 -16.51 11.38 10.33
CA LEU A 359 -15.80 10.13 10.06
C LEU A 359 -15.43 10.00 8.58
N LEU A 360 -16.37 10.31 7.68
CA LEU A 360 -16.15 10.24 6.22
C LEU A 360 -15.17 11.32 5.75
N GLU A 361 -15.23 12.55 6.29
CA GLU A 361 -14.27 13.63 6.01
C GLU A 361 -12.84 13.24 6.40
N SER A 362 -12.66 12.73 7.60
CA SER A 362 -11.33 12.32 8.07
C SER A 362 -10.74 11.22 7.20
N ARG A 363 -11.58 10.29 6.75
CA ARG A 363 -11.20 9.21 5.85
C ARG A 363 -10.84 9.70 4.46
N GLN A 364 -11.64 10.61 3.90
CA GLN A 364 -11.36 11.17 2.59
C GLN A 364 -10.03 11.92 2.57
N ARG A 365 -9.79 12.81 3.53
CA ARG A 365 -8.49 13.51 3.66
C ARG A 365 -7.31 12.53 3.76
N LYS A 366 -7.46 11.48 4.56
CA LYS A 366 -6.41 10.45 4.69
C LYS A 366 -6.15 9.73 3.38
N MET A 367 -7.18 9.37 2.63
CA MET A 367 -7.05 8.71 1.33
C MET A 367 -6.40 9.61 0.27
N ASP A 368 -6.72 10.90 0.24
CA ASP A 368 -6.11 11.86 -0.69
C ASP A 368 -4.60 12.02 -0.41
N LEU A 369 -4.21 12.05 0.87
CA LEU A 369 -2.81 12.08 1.28
C LEU A 369 -2.07 10.77 0.92
N GLU A 370 -2.71 9.63 1.13
CA GLU A 370 -2.15 8.32 0.75
C GLU A 370 -2.00 8.20 -0.78
N ALA A 371 -2.94 8.72 -1.56
CA ALA A 371 -2.85 8.74 -3.03
C ALA A 371 -1.68 9.61 -3.52
N ALA A 372 -1.47 10.79 -2.92
CA ALA A 372 -0.32 11.65 -3.21
C ALA A 372 1.02 10.98 -2.82
N ALA A 373 1.05 10.27 -1.69
CA ALA A 373 2.22 9.50 -1.26
C ALA A 373 2.50 8.32 -2.19
N ALA A 374 1.47 7.60 -2.65
CA ALA A 374 1.59 6.49 -3.58
C ALA A 374 2.18 6.94 -4.93
N LYS A 375 1.77 8.11 -5.44
CA LYS A 375 2.34 8.67 -6.67
C LYS A 375 3.84 8.96 -6.52
N ARG A 376 4.24 9.55 -5.39
CA ARG A 376 5.67 9.82 -5.11
C ARG A 376 6.46 8.53 -4.99
N LYS A 377 5.91 7.52 -4.30
CA LYS A 377 6.52 6.21 -4.18
C LYS A 377 6.73 5.55 -5.55
N LEU A 378 5.73 5.59 -6.43
CA LEU A 378 5.86 5.04 -7.79
C LEU A 378 7.03 5.68 -8.56
N MET A 379 7.20 7.00 -8.48
CA MET A 379 8.34 7.67 -9.12
C MET A 379 9.68 7.22 -8.53
N ALA A 380 9.76 7.08 -7.20
CA ALA A 380 10.94 6.56 -6.54
C ALA A 380 11.26 5.11 -6.95
N ASP A 381 10.24 4.27 -7.04
CA ASP A 381 10.36 2.88 -7.47
C ASP A 381 10.87 2.80 -8.91
N ILE A 382 10.35 3.61 -9.85
CA ILE A 382 10.82 3.67 -11.23
C ILE A 382 12.31 4.02 -11.29
N ILE A 383 12.75 5.01 -10.53
CA ILE A 383 14.16 5.42 -10.47
C ILE A 383 15.02 4.30 -9.87
N SER A 384 14.62 3.73 -8.75
CA SER A 384 15.34 2.66 -8.05
C SER A 384 15.48 1.41 -8.93
N TYR A 385 14.40 0.99 -9.57
CA TYR A 385 14.42 -0.15 -10.50
C TYR A 385 15.23 0.14 -11.75
N GLY A 386 15.20 1.37 -12.28
CA GLY A 386 16.02 1.80 -13.41
C GLY A 386 17.50 1.74 -13.09
N ILE A 387 17.91 2.20 -11.90
CA ILE A 387 19.30 2.12 -11.43
C ILE A 387 19.71 0.65 -11.29
N ARG A 388 18.92 -0.17 -10.63
CA ARG A 388 19.21 -1.60 -10.44
C ARG A 388 19.27 -2.36 -11.75
N GLY A 389 18.35 -2.10 -12.68
CA GLY A 389 18.36 -2.68 -14.02
C GLY A 389 19.63 -2.28 -14.81
N GLY A 390 19.95 -0.99 -14.85
CA GLY A 390 21.14 -0.49 -15.52
C GLY A 390 22.47 -1.03 -14.94
N THR A 391 22.55 -1.17 -13.63
CA THR A 391 23.73 -1.76 -12.96
C THR A 391 23.82 -3.27 -13.18
N GLN A 392 22.70 -3.99 -13.20
CA GLN A 392 22.69 -5.42 -13.56
C GLN A 392 23.11 -5.66 -15.02
N LEU A 393 22.67 -4.80 -15.97
CA LEU A 393 23.19 -4.82 -17.35
C LEU A 393 24.70 -4.62 -17.37
N GLY A 394 25.23 -3.64 -16.65
CA GLY A 394 26.66 -3.39 -16.54
C GLY A 394 27.43 -4.58 -15.95
N TRP A 395 26.88 -5.23 -14.95
CA TRP A 395 27.41 -6.45 -14.34
C TRP A 395 27.48 -7.59 -15.38
N GLY A 396 26.36 -7.91 -16.03
CA GLY A 396 26.28 -8.97 -17.04
C GLY A 396 27.22 -8.72 -18.20
N ALA A 397 27.23 -7.51 -18.74
CA ALA A 397 28.12 -7.11 -19.86
C ALA A 397 29.59 -7.25 -19.48
N LEU A 398 30.02 -6.86 -18.29
CA LEU A 398 31.40 -7.03 -17.84
C LEU A 398 31.78 -8.50 -17.66
N LEU A 399 30.89 -9.35 -17.21
CA LEU A 399 31.08 -10.79 -17.09
C LEU A 399 31.20 -11.44 -18.49
N MET A 400 30.31 -11.09 -19.42
CA MET A 400 30.41 -11.56 -20.82
C MET A 400 31.71 -11.10 -21.49
N ASN A 401 32.10 -9.86 -21.29
CA ASN A 401 33.35 -9.34 -21.79
C ASN A 401 34.56 -10.09 -21.19
N ALA A 402 34.53 -10.39 -19.88
CA ALA A 402 35.55 -11.17 -19.21
C ALA A 402 35.67 -12.58 -19.82
N GLY A 403 34.54 -13.25 -20.06
CA GLY A 403 34.53 -14.63 -20.53
C GLY A 403 34.77 -14.83 -22.00
N TYR A 404 34.28 -13.92 -22.85
CA TYR A 404 34.36 -14.10 -24.30
C TYR A 404 35.55 -13.33 -24.95
N LYS A 405 35.81 -12.09 -24.50
CA LYS A 405 36.88 -11.28 -25.06
C LYS A 405 38.27 -11.63 -24.51
N TYR A 406 38.33 -12.09 -23.27
CA TYR A 406 39.61 -12.39 -22.60
C TYR A 406 39.74 -13.89 -22.25
N ASN A 407 39.15 -14.77 -23.08
CA ASN A 407 39.12 -16.19 -22.85
C ASN A 407 40.52 -16.86 -22.83
N ASP A 408 41.51 -16.21 -23.47
CA ASP A 408 42.92 -16.58 -23.51
C ASP A 408 43.78 -15.89 -22.43
N LYS A 409 43.19 -14.95 -21.67
CA LYS A 409 43.90 -14.10 -20.70
C LYS A 409 43.25 -14.18 -19.30
N PRO A 410 43.41 -15.31 -18.56
CA PRO A 410 42.72 -15.53 -17.31
C PRO A 410 42.90 -14.43 -16.27
N ALA A 411 44.10 -13.87 -16.13
CA ALA A 411 44.36 -12.78 -15.19
C ALA A 411 43.54 -11.51 -15.51
N THR A 412 43.41 -11.18 -16.80
CA THR A 412 42.61 -10.04 -17.25
C THR A 412 41.11 -10.32 -17.04
N ALA A 413 40.65 -11.53 -17.35
CA ALA A 413 39.27 -11.95 -17.16
C ALA A 413 38.88 -11.89 -15.69
N PHE A 414 39.66 -12.41 -14.75
CA PHE A 414 39.40 -12.35 -13.33
C PHE A 414 39.40 -10.93 -12.76
N ARG A 415 40.27 -10.06 -13.29
CA ARG A 415 40.22 -8.64 -13.00
C ARG A 415 38.90 -8.01 -13.45
N ARG A 416 38.35 -8.43 -14.59
CA ARG A 416 37.05 -7.95 -15.08
C ARG A 416 35.90 -8.47 -14.24
N VAL A 417 35.92 -9.71 -13.75
CA VAL A 417 34.96 -10.24 -12.79
C VAL A 417 34.98 -9.40 -11.52
N ALA A 418 36.14 -9.12 -10.96
CA ALA A 418 36.25 -8.27 -9.77
C ALA A 418 35.83 -6.82 -10.05
N GLN A 419 36.05 -6.30 -11.25
CA GLN A 419 35.55 -4.97 -11.67
C GLN A 419 34.03 -4.93 -11.76
N ALA A 420 33.42 -6.00 -12.24
CA ALA A 420 31.97 -6.10 -12.36
C ALA A 420 31.30 -5.90 -11.01
N ALA A 421 31.89 -6.39 -9.92
CA ALA A 421 31.35 -6.21 -8.57
C ALA A 421 31.19 -4.72 -8.18
N THR A 422 32.04 -3.81 -8.69
CA THR A 422 31.88 -2.37 -8.42
C THR A 422 30.60 -1.77 -9.00
N VAL A 423 30.09 -2.37 -10.07
CA VAL A 423 28.82 -1.95 -10.68
C VAL A 423 27.64 -2.58 -9.93
N ASN A 424 27.78 -3.84 -9.55
CA ASN A 424 26.74 -4.57 -8.81
C ASN A 424 26.52 -3.99 -7.40
N GLU A 425 27.57 -3.51 -6.75
CA GLU A 425 27.50 -2.85 -5.44
C GLU A 425 26.52 -1.67 -5.42
N VAL A 426 26.43 -0.91 -6.51
CA VAL A 426 25.48 0.19 -6.65
C VAL A 426 24.03 -0.33 -6.60
N SER A 427 23.78 -1.50 -7.23
CA SER A 427 22.46 -2.15 -7.19
C SER A 427 22.05 -2.56 -5.78
N TRP A 428 22.92 -3.33 -5.12
CA TRP A 428 22.65 -3.84 -3.77
C TRP A 428 22.69 -2.75 -2.72
N GLY A 429 23.59 -1.77 -2.85
CA GLY A 429 23.67 -0.61 -1.98
C GLY A 429 22.40 0.24 -2.04
N SER A 430 21.85 0.48 -3.22
CA SER A 430 20.58 1.20 -3.37
C SER A 430 19.42 0.44 -2.70
N TRP A 431 19.39 -0.88 -2.81
CA TRP A 431 18.35 -1.72 -2.20
C TRP A 431 18.49 -1.78 -0.67
N LEU A 432 19.72 -1.82 -0.15
CA LEU A 432 20.00 -1.72 1.28
C LEU A 432 19.47 -0.41 1.87
N LEU A 433 19.76 0.71 1.22
CA LEU A 433 19.29 2.02 1.65
C LEU A 433 17.77 2.13 1.65
N GLU A 434 17.10 1.60 0.63
CA GLU A 434 15.65 1.51 0.57
C GLU A 434 15.08 0.71 1.76
N GLY A 435 15.67 -0.45 2.06
CA GLY A 435 15.29 -1.28 3.19
C GLY A 435 15.47 -0.58 4.55
N LEU A 436 16.62 0.08 4.74
CA LEU A 436 16.92 0.86 5.96
C LEU A 436 15.96 2.02 6.14
N ALA A 437 15.67 2.77 5.07
CA ALA A 437 14.73 3.89 5.10
C ALA A 437 13.30 3.42 5.43
N THR A 438 12.86 2.32 4.83
CA THR A 438 11.54 1.73 5.12
C THR A 438 11.46 1.22 6.56
N GLY A 439 12.51 0.54 7.04
CA GLY A 439 12.60 0.04 8.41
C GLY A 439 12.58 1.18 9.45
N ALA A 440 13.35 2.24 9.22
CA ALA A 440 13.38 3.42 10.09
C ALA A 440 11.99 4.08 10.20
N ASN A 441 11.30 4.25 9.07
CA ASN A 441 9.94 4.81 9.06
C ASN A 441 8.95 3.96 9.84
N GLN A 442 9.05 2.63 9.73
CA GLN A 442 8.20 1.71 10.49
C GLN A 442 8.47 1.79 12.01
N GLN A 443 9.74 1.93 12.40
CA GLN A 443 10.11 2.11 13.82
C GLN A 443 9.60 3.43 14.38
N ILE A 444 9.73 4.53 13.62
CA ILE A 444 9.21 5.85 14.03
C ILE A 444 7.69 5.78 14.18
N ALA A 445 6.97 5.15 13.26
CA ALA A 445 5.53 4.97 13.35
C ALA A 445 5.14 4.11 14.55
N SER A 446 5.90 3.05 14.85
CA SER A 446 5.68 2.18 16.01
C SER A 446 5.93 2.90 17.32
N TYR A 447 6.99 3.71 17.41
CA TYR A 447 7.31 4.51 18.57
C TYR A 447 6.23 5.56 18.88
N LYS A 448 5.72 6.25 17.85
CA LYS A 448 4.61 7.20 18.02
C LYS A 448 3.36 6.49 18.54
N HIS A 449 3.09 5.28 18.05
CA HIS A 449 1.94 4.48 18.51
C HIS A 449 2.12 3.98 19.96
N SER A 450 3.34 3.61 20.36
CA SER A 450 3.62 3.15 21.72
C SER A 450 3.53 4.27 22.78
N LYS A 451 3.79 5.52 22.38
CA LYS A 451 3.62 6.68 23.27
C LYS A 451 2.16 7.08 23.51
N ASN A 452 1.26 6.64 22.64
CA ASN A 452 -0.17 6.89 22.77
C ASN A 452 -0.95 5.57 22.58
N PRO A 453 -0.83 4.60 23.52
CA PRO A 453 -1.42 3.27 23.37
C PRO A 453 -2.95 3.30 23.32
N ASP A 454 -3.60 4.33 23.87
CA ASP A 454 -5.04 4.54 23.80
C ASP A 454 -5.50 5.08 22.44
N TYR A 455 -4.54 5.49 21.59
CA TYR A 455 -4.81 5.98 20.25
C TYR A 455 -4.74 4.83 19.23
N ASP A 456 -5.75 3.97 19.24
CA ASP A 456 -6.09 3.15 18.07
C ASP A 456 -7.26 3.85 17.33
N PRO A 457 -6.97 4.63 16.28
CA PRO A 457 -8.00 5.38 15.56
C PRO A 457 -9.10 4.46 14.99
N PHE A 458 -8.80 3.19 14.86
CA PHE A 458 -9.73 2.22 14.33
C PHE A 458 -10.60 1.62 15.43
N LYS A 459 -10.05 1.30 16.59
CA LYS A 459 -10.79 0.89 17.76
C LYS A 459 -11.74 2.01 18.20
N THR A 460 -11.20 3.23 18.31
CA THR A 460 -12.00 4.42 18.64
C THR A 460 -13.14 4.66 17.64
N SER A 461 -12.90 4.43 16.33
CA SER A 461 -13.97 4.56 15.31
C SER A 461 -15.02 3.45 15.42
N SER A 462 -14.61 2.22 15.72
CA SER A 462 -15.54 1.10 15.94
C SER A 462 -16.38 1.31 17.19
N ASP A 463 -15.74 1.70 18.29
CA ASP A 463 -16.41 1.95 19.58
C ASP A 463 -17.41 3.11 19.49
N LYS A 464 -17.07 4.17 18.75
CA LYS A 464 -17.99 5.28 18.44
C LYS A 464 -19.20 4.82 17.63
N ILE A 465 -19.00 3.99 16.60
CA ILE A 465 -20.10 3.43 15.81
C ILE A 465 -21.01 2.57 16.70
N ASP A 466 -20.42 1.72 17.53
CA ASP A 466 -21.19 0.86 18.44
C ASP A 466 -21.95 1.68 19.50
N THR A 467 -21.37 2.79 19.99
CA THR A 467 -22.04 3.74 20.89
C THR A 467 -23.24 4.42 20.22
N ILE A 468 -23.08 4.90 18.96
CA ILE A 468 -24.17 5.51 18.20
C ILE A 468 -25.28 4.48 17.93
N LYS A 469 -24.93 3.26 17.54
CA LYS A 469 -25.92 2.18 17.36
C LYS A 469 -26.67 1.86 18.65
N ALA A 470 -26.02 1.94 19.80
CA ALA A 470 -26.67 1.75 21.09
C ALA A 470 -27.63 2.88 21.45
N SER A 471 -27.31 4.14 21.07
CA SER A 471 -28.22 5.29 21.33
C SER A 471 -29.43 5.34 20.39
N LEU A 472 -29.38 4.63 19.26
CA LEU A 472 -30.48 4.53 18.30
C LEU A 472 -31.53 3.45 18.70
N LYS A 473 -31.17 2.53 19.60
CA LYS A 473 -32.07 1.50 20.14
C LYS A 473 -32.92 2.03 21.29
#